data_fc72ab35146d2f55b19fe2120e573486
#
_entry.id   fc72ab35146d2f55b19fe2120e573486
#
_cell.length_a   1.000
_cell.length_b   1.000
_cell.length_c   1.000
_cell.angle_alpha   90.00
_cell.angle_beta   90.00
_cell.angle_gamma   90.00
#
_symmetry.space_group_name_H-M   'P 1'
#
loop_
_entity.id
_entity.type
_entity.pdbx_description
1 polymer ?
#
loop_
_entity_poly.entity_id
_entity_poly.type
_entity_poly.pdbx_seq_one_letter_code
_entity_poly.pdbx_strand_id
1 'polypeptide(L)'
;MTQTTKKKTTTRKPAVKRVKLPPNPFIHEILDLVGEQRTKAKRVEILKEYRDDSLTAILIWNFDDRVQSAVPEGQVPYKENEVPVGTDHTSLRREWKQLYHFIKGGNDTLSGLRRESMFIQLLEGLHPKEAEIICLVKDKDLESVYSKVTLDVVKEAFPDIVWGENRGS
;
A
#
# COMPACT_ATOMS: atom_id res chain seq x y z
N MET A 1 22.39 -61.46 -3.28
CA MET A 1 22.62 -60.26 -2.44
C MET A 1 21.68 -59.14 -2.91
N THR A 2 20.58 -58.98 -2.23
CA THR A 2 19.62 -57.93 -2.54
C THR A 2 20.02 -56.64 -1.82
N GLN A 3 20.49 -55.64 -2.57
CA GLN A 3 20.66 -54.31 -2.03
C GLN A 3 19.29 -53.63 -1.96
N THR A 4 18.79 -53.48 -0.75
CA THR A 4 17.64 -52.62 -0.50
C THR A 4 18.08 -51.15 -0.57
N THR A 5 17.82 -50.51 -1.69
CA THR A 5 17.91 -49.05 -1.82
C THR A 5 16.78 -48.46 -0.98
N LYS A 6 17.11 -47.91 0.18
CA LYS A 6 16.20 -47.04 0.94
C LYS A 6 15.93 -45.81 0.08
N LYS A 7 14.77 -45.71 -0.53
CA LYS A 7 14.26 -44.45 -1.06
C LYS A 7 14.15 -43.47 0.09
N LYS A 8 14.97 -42.45 0.09
CA LYS A 8 14.73 -41.28 0.95
C LYS A 8 13.44 -40.65 0.49
N THR A 9 12.36 -40.91 1.22
CA THR A 9 11.14 -40.12 1.12
C THR A 9 11.48 -38.74 1.68
N THR A 10 11.82 -37.82 0.80
CA THR A 10 11.81 -36.40 1.13
C THR A 10 10.35 -36.06 1.39
N THR A 11 9.97 -35.99 2.64
CA THR A 11 8.72 -35.37 3.04
C THR A 11 8.81 -33.90 2.66
N ARG A 12 8.28 -33.59 1.46
CA ARG A 12 8.01 -32.19 1.12
C ARG A 12 7.04 -31.69 2.18
N LYS A 13 7.48 -30.70 2.97
CA LYS A 13 6.56 -29.92 3.78
C LYS A 13 5.41 -29.50 2.86
N PRO A 14 4.13 -29.72 3.25
CA PRO A 14 3.04 -29.25 2.43
C PRO A 14 3.27 -27.78 2.12
N ALA A 15 3.27 -27.43 0.85
CA ALA A 15 3.35 -26.05 0.44
C ALA A 15 2.29 -25.28 1.24
N VAL A 16 2.72 -24.31 2.05
CA VAL A 16 1.80 -23.42 2.75
C VAL A 16 0.89 -22.87 1.66
N LYS A 17 -0.40 -23.22 1.71
CA LYS A 17 -1.37 -22.72 0.74
C LYS A 17 -1.29 -21.20 0.79
N ARG A 18 -0.82 -20.61 -0.29
CA ARG A 18 -0.79 -19.17 -0.47
C ARG A 18 -2.19 -18.65 -0.26
N VAL A 19 -2.38 -17.80 0.77
CA VAL A 19 -3.66 -17.16 1.01
C VAL A 19 -3.93 -16.25 -0.18
N LYS A 20 -4.85 -16.64 -1.04
CA LYS A 20 -5.31 -15.78 -2.13
C LYS A 20 -6.25 -14.74 -1.55
N LEU A 21 -5.93 -13.49 -1.80
CA LEU A 21 -6.85 -12.40 -1.51
C LEU A 21 -8.06 -12.48 -2.43
N PRO A 22 -9.22 -11.95 -2.00
CA PRO A 22 -10.39 -11.86 -2.87
C PRO A 22 -10.10 -11.01 -4.12
N PRO A 23 -10.91 -11.14 -5.19
CA PRO A 23 -10.81 -10.24 -6.33
C PRO A 23 -10.95 -8.78 -5.88
N ASN A 24 -10.11 -7.89 -6.42
CA ASN A 24 -10.10 -6.47 -6.06
C ASN A 24 -9.90 -6.23 -4.55
N PRO A 25 -8.79 -6.75 -3.96
CA PRO A 25 -8.54 -6.58 -2.54
C PRO A 25 -8.33 -5.12 -2.17
N PHE A 26 -8.64 -4.78 -0.93
CA PHE A 26 -8.24 -3.49 -0.36
C PHE A 26 -6.72 -3.39 -0.27
N ILE A 27 -6.20 -2.17 -0.33
CA ILE A 27 -4.74 -1.94 -0.23
C ILE A 27 -4.19 -2.49 1.09
N HIS A 28 -4.90 -2.32 2.21
CA HIS A 28 -4.45 -2.85 3.49
C HIS A 28 -4.30 -4.37 3.49
N GLU A 29 -5.16 -5.10 2.77
CA GLU A 29 -5.06 -6.55 2.65
C GLU A 29 -3.78 -6.96 1.92
N ILE A 30 -3.40 -6.23 0.87
CA ILE A 30 -2.16 -6.47 0.14
C ILE A 30 -0.95 -6.20 1.03
N LEU A 31 -0.94 -5.07 1.74
CA LEU A 31 0.17 -4.69 2.62
C LEU A 31 0.30 -5.64 3.81
N ASP A 32 -0.81 -6.10 4.37
CA ASP A 32 -0.81 -7.11 5.44
C ASP A 32 -0.20 -8.43 4.93
N LEU A 33 -0.58 -8.86 3.72
CA LEU A 33 -0.04 -10.07 3.12
C LEU A 33 1.49 -9.97 2.90
N VAL A 34 1.97 -8.81 2.47
CA VAL A 34 3.42 -8.53 2.37
C VAL A 34 4.09 -8.68 3.74
N GLY A 35 3.45 -8.15 4.78
CA GLY A 35 3.95 -8.22 6.16
C GLY A 35 4.04 -9.64 6.71
N GLU A 36 3.21 -10.55 6.24
CA GLU A 36 3.22 -11.96 6.64
C GLU A 36 4.37 -12.76 6.01
N GLN A 37 4.99 -12.24 4.95
CA GLN A 37 6.06 -12.94 4.26
C GLN A 37 7.40 -12.84 5.01
N ARG A 38 8.12 -13.94 5.10
CA ARG A 38 9.38 -14.01 5.86
C ARG A 38 10.59 -13.54 5.05
N THR A 39 10.51 -13.55 3.74
CA THR A 39 11.66 -13.21 2.89
C THR A 39 11.35 -12.01 2.01
N LYS A 40 12.39 -11.23 1.67
CA LYS A 40 12.28 -10.11 0.75
C LYS A 40 11.73 -10.55 -0.61
N ALA A 41 12.22 -11.68 -1.13
CA ALA A 41 11.79 -12.21 -2.42
C ALA A 41 10.27 -12.45 -2.47
N LYS A 42 9.71 -13.01 -1.41
CA LYS A 42 8.27 -13.25 -1.32
C LYS A 42 7.47 -11.96 -1.18
N ARG A 43 7.98 -10.98 -0.45
CA ARG A 43 7.36 -9.65 -0.33
C ARG A 43 7.28 -8.94 -1.68
N VAL A 44 8.37 -8.97 -2.43
CA VAL A 44 8.45 -8.43 -3.80
C VAL A 44 7.44 -9.13 -4.70
N GLU A 45 7.36 -10.45 -4.62
CA GLU A 45 6.43 -11.26 -5.41
C GLU A 45 4.97 -10.88 -5.17
N ILE A 46 4.58 -10.66 -3.90
CA ILE A 46 3.22 -10.22 -3.55
C ILE A 46 2.91 -8.86 -4.16
N LEU A 47 3.81 -7.90 -4.05
CA LEU A 47 3.60 -6.58 -4.64
C LEU A 47 3.47 -6.63 -6.16
N LYS A 48 4.26 -7.47 -6.83
CA LYS A 48 4.16 -7.67 -8.29
C LYS A 48 2.83 -8.30 -8.68
N GLU A 49 2.38 -9.30 -7.93
CA GLU A 49 1.14 -10.03 -8.22
C GLU A 49 -0.09 -9.13 -8.11
N TYR A 50 -0.14 -8.27 -7.09
CA TYR A 50 -1.28 -7.39 -6.82
C TYR A 50 -1.08 -5.96 -7.31
N ARG A 51 -0.06 -5.74 -8.13
CA ARG A 51 0.21 -4.41 -8.69
C ARG A 51 -0.99 -3.91 -9.48
N ASP A 52 -1.41 -2.70 -9.14
CA ASP A 52 -2.37 -1.93 -9.91
C ASP A 52 -2.03 -0.43 -9.79
N ASP A 53 -2.78 0.41 -10.49
CA ASP A 53 -2.52 1.84 -10.50
C ASP A 53 -2.69 2.48 -9.11
N SER A 54 -3.67 2.00 -8.33
CA SER A 54 -3.92 2.53 -6.99
C SER A 54 -2.79 2.23 -6.02
N LEU A 55 -2.32 0.99 -5.98
CA LEU A 55 -1.18 0.58 -5.16
C LEU A 55 0.08 1.34 -5.56
N THR A 56 0.33 1.44 -6.85
CA THR A 56 1.48 2.15 -7.41
C THR A 56 1.46 3.63 -7.01
N ALA A 57 0.32 4.30 -7.15
CA ALA A 57 0.17 5.71 -6.77
C ALA A 57 0.45 5.95 -5.29
N ILE A 58 -0.06 5.09 -4.42
CA ILE A 58 0.13 5.18 -2.96
C ILE A 58 1.60 4.97 -2.58
N LEU A 59 2.25 3.97 -3.15
CA LEU A 59 3.66 3.70 -2.87
C LEU A 59 4.57 4.81 -3.40
N ILE A 60 4.28 5.38 -4.56
CA ILE A 60 4.99 6.55 -5.07
C ILE A 60 4.83 7.73 -4.11
N TRP A 61 3.63 8.01 -3.66
CA TRP A 61 3.39 9.10 -2.72
C TRP A 61 4.22 8.95 -1.44
N ASN A 62 4.26 7.74 -0.89
CA ASN A 62 5.00 7.48 0.35
C ASN A 62 6.53 7.53 0.17
N PHE A 63 7.04 6.91 -0.89
CA PHE A 63 8.47 6.63 -1.03
C PHE A 63 9.23 7.56 -1.98
N ASP A 64 8.56 8.27 -2.86
CA ASP A 64 9.22 9.19 -3.79
C ASP A 64 9.35 10.57 -3.13
N ASP A 65 10.57 10.99 -2.86
CA ASP A 65 10.85 12.27 -2.19
C ASP A 65 10.46 13.50 -3.02
N ARG A 66 10.27 13.34 -4.33
CA ARG A 66 9.79 14.42 -5.20
C ARG A 66 8.30 14.68 -5.02
N VAL A 67 7.57 13.70 -4.53
CA VAL A 67 6.13 13.82 -4.26
C VAL A 67 5.94 14.34 -2.85
N GLN A 68 5.41 15.54 -2.72
CA GLN A 68 5.19 16.17 -1.42
C GLN A 68 3.70 16.42 -1.18
N SER A 69 3.27 16.15 0.04
CA SER A 69 1.88 16.36 0.43
C SER A 69 1.55 17.86 0.52
N ALA A 70 0.39 18.23 -0.02
CA ALA A 70 -0.16 19.57 0.11
C ALA A 70 -1.09 19.71 1.32
N VAL A 71 -1.47 18.60 1.93
CA VAL A 71 -2.21 18.56 3.19
C VAL A 71 -1.20 18.64 4.34
N PRO A 72 -1.45 19.48 5.38
CA PRO A 72 -0.53 19.60 6.51
C PRO A 72 -0.20 18.28 7.18
N GLU A 73 1.03 18.15 7.68
CA GLU A 73 1.47 17.01 8.47
C GLU A 73 0.71 16.94 9.80
N GLY A 74 0.56 15.72 10.32
CA GLY A 74 -0.08 15.46 11.60
C GLY A 74 -1.46 14.85 11.47
N GLN A 75 -2.10 14.65 12.62
CA GLN A 75 -3.42 14.03 12.68
C GLN A 75 -4.49 14.87 11.99
N VAL A 76 -5.33 14.18 11.23
CA VAL A 76 -6.49 14.78 10.57
C VAL A 76 -7.75 14.32 11.33
N PRO A 77 -8.59 15.25 11.81
CA PRO A 77 -9.83 14.87 12.46
C PRO A 77 -10.85 14.42 11.41
N TYR A 78 -11.23 13.16 11.46
CA TYR A 78 -12.27 12.61 10.63
C TYR A 78 -13.04 11.53 11.37
N LYS A 79 -14.28 11.29 10.95
CA LYS A 79 -15.11 10.23 11.50
C LYS A 79 -14.92 8.95 10.70
N GLU A 80 -14.54 7.86 11.37
CA GLU A 80 -14.41 6.56 10.71
C GLU A 80 -15.77 6.10 10.15
N ASN A 81 -15.70 5.45 9.00
CA ASN A 81 -16.87 4.86 8.38
C ASN A 81 -17.21 3.54 9.08
N GLU A 82 -18.25 3.55 9.90
CA GLU A 82 -18.69 2.41 10.71
C GLU A 82 -19.60 1.44 9.98
N VAL A 83 -19.92 1.72 8.73
CA VAL A 83 -20.83 0.89 7.92
C VAL A 83 -20.16 -0.45 7.62
N PRO A 84 -20.92 -1.57 7.60
CA PRO A 84 -20.38 -2.87 7.24
C PRO A 84 -19.67 -2.86 5.87
N VAL A 85 -18.55 -3.57 5.77
CA VAL A 85 -17.76 -3.66 4.54
C VAL A 85 -18.63 -4.09 3.37
N GLY A 86 -18.55 -3.35 2.27
CA GLY A 86 -19.27 -3.64 1.04
C GLY A 86 -20.60 -2.94 0.84
N THR A 87 -21.07 -2.14 1.82
CA THR A 87 -22.33 -1.38 1.68
C THR A 87 -22.09 0.03 1.16
N ASP A 88 -21.46 0.91 1.93
CA ASP A 88 -21.27 2.32 1.55
C ASP A 88 -19.81 2.78 1.56
N HIS A 89 -18.87 1.84 1.64
CA HIS A 89 -17.46 2.17 1.51
C HIS A 89 -17.05 2.34 0.06
N THR A 90 -16.35 3.44 -0.23
CA THR A 90 -15.54 3.51 -1.44
C THR A 90 -14.19 2.83 -1.20
N SER A 91 -13.35 2.77 -2.21
CA SER A 91 -12.03 2.14 -2.11
C SER A 91 -10.96 3.01 -2.78
N LEU A 92 -9.71 2.84 -2.35
CA LEU A 92 -8.58 3.51 -3.00
C LEU A 92 -8.43 3.07 -4.46
N ARG A 93 -8.83 1.86 -4.78
CA ARG A 93 -8.86 1.37 -6.16
C ARG A 93 -9.75 2.23 -7.05
N ARG A 94 -10.83 2.79 -6.51
CA ARG A 94 -11.73 3.70 -7.23
C ARG A 94 -11.26 5.14 -7.15
N GLU A 95 -10.76 5.56 -6.00
CA GLU A 95 -10.54 6.96 -5.66
C GLU A 95 -9.11 7.46 -5.92
N TRP A 96 -8.19 6.60 -6.30
CA TRP A 96 -6.78 6.96 -6.44
C TRP A 96 -6.54 8.11 -7.44
N LYS A 97 -7.41 8.27 -8.44
CA LYS A 97 -7.28 9.32 -9.46
C LYS A 97 -7.46 10.72 -8.90
N GLN A 98 -8.15 10.87 -7.76
CA GLN A 98 -8.31 12.18 -7.13
C GLN A 98 -7.18 12.53 -6.14
N LEU A 99 -6.24 11.62 -5.88
CA LEU A 99 -5.15 11.85 -4.93
C LEU A 99 -4.24 13.00 -5.32
N TYR A 100 -4.17 13.36 -6.61
CA TYR A 100 -3.38 14.50 -7.08
C TYR A 100 -3.80 15.83 -6.44
N HIS A 101 -5.05 15.96 -5.98
CA HIS A 101 -5.52 17.16 -5.28
C HIS A 101 -4.78 17.40 -3.97
N PHE A 102 -4.19 16.36 -3.39
CA PHE A 102 -3.53 16.39 -2.09
C PHE A 102 -2.01 16.45 -2.17
N ILE A 103 -1.48 16.58 -3.37
CA ILE A 103 -0.05 16.60 -3.66
C ILE A 103 0.31 17.99 -4.19
N LYS A 104 1.44 18.53 -3.74
CA LYS A 104 1.95 19.83 -4.22
C LYS A 104 2.19 19.77 -5.73
N GLY A 105 1.68 20.76 -6.44
CA GLY A 105 1.74 20.83 -7.90
C GLY A 105 0.65 20.05 -8.64
N GLY A 106 -0.15 19.25 -7.93
CA GLY A 106 -1.24 18.49 -8.54
C GLY A 106 -2.45 19.33 -8.90
N ASN A 107 -2.88 20.20 -7.99
CA ASN A 107 -3.97 21.14 -8.21
C ASN A 107 -3.74 22.44 -7.41
N ASP A 108 -3.03 23.37 -8.00
CA ASP A 108 -2.65 24.62 -7.34
C ASP A 108 -3.80 25.64 -7.28
N THR A 109 -4.89 25.42 -8.00
CA THR A 109 -6.07 26.31 -7.98
C THR A 109 -6.96 26.08 -6.76
N LEU A 110 -6.76 24.97 -6.06
CA LEU A 110 -7.55 24.59 -4.90
C LEU A 110 -7.07 25.35 -3.66
N SER A 111 -8.01 25.98 -2.92
CA SER A 111 -7.66 26.58 -1.63
C SER A 111 -7.26 25.52 -0.60
N GLY A 112 -6.43 25.88 0.38
CA GLY A 112 -6.04 24.98 1.47
C GLY A 112 -7.23 24.43 2.22
N LEU A 113 -8.20 25.30 2.55
CA LEU A 113 -9.43 24.89 3.26
C LEU A 113 -10.25 23.90 2.45
N ARG A 114 -10.43 24.16 1.16
CA ARG A 114 -11.17 23.23 0.28
C ARG A 114 -10.47 21.89 0.16
N ARG A 115 -9.14 21.90 0.03
CA ARG A 115 -8.31 20.69 -0.05
C ARG A 115 -8.46 19.85 1.22
N GLU A 116 -8.39 20.46 2.38
CA GLU A 116 -8.57 19.76 3.65
C GLU A 116 -9.97 19.14 3.77
N SER A 117 -11.01 19.88 3.37
CA SER A 117 -12.38 19.37 3.37
C SER A 117 -12.53 18.17 2.44
N MET A 118 -11.95 18.21 1.25
CA MET A 118 -11.96 17.10 0.31
C MET A 118 -11.20 15.89 0.86
N PHE A 119 -10.09 16.12 1.52
CA PHE A 119 -9.30 15.06 2.15
C PHE A 119 -10.09 14.35 3.25
N ILE A 120 -10.74 15.10 4.11
CA ILE A 120 -11.61 14.55 5.17
C ILE A 120 -12.77 13.75 4.57
N GLN A 121 -13.41 14.26 3.52
CA GLN A 121 -14.48 13.53 2.83
C GLN A 121 -13.99 12.20 2.25
N LEU A 122 -12.79 12.18 1.68
CA LEU A 122 -12.19 10.95 1.18
C LEU A 122 -12.00 9.94 2.31
N LEU A 123 -11.41 10.37 3.44
CA LEU A 123 -11.16 9.49 4.59
C LEU A 123 -12.46 8.90 5.15
N GLU A 124 -13.49 9.72 5.26
CA GLU A 124 -14.79 9.30 5.81
C GLU A 124 -15.54 8.33 4.88
N GLY A 125 -15.25 8.35 3.59
CA GLY A 125 -15.84 7.41 2.62
C GLY A 125 -15.10 6.09 2.48
N LEU A 126 -13.84 6.01 2.90
CA LEU A 126 -13.00 4.82 2.78
C LEU A 126 -13.24 3.81 3.92
N HIS A 127 -12.90 2.55 3.66
CA HIS A 127 -12.72 1.57 4.74
C HIS A 127 -11.72 2.13 5.77
N PRO A 128 -11.96 1.97 7.09
CA PRO A 128 -11.08 2.56 8.12
C PRO A 128 -9.60 2.23 7.94
N LYS A 129 -9.28 1.02 7.49
CA LYS A 129 -7.90 0.59 7.23
C LYS A 129 -7.28 1.30 6.02
N GLU A 130 -8.06 1.57 4.98
CA GLU A 130 -7.57 2.35 3.82
C GLU A 130 -7.44 3.83 4.17
N ALA A 131 -8.35 4.38 4.97
CA ALA A 131 -8.22 5.73 5.49
C ALA A 131 -6.95 5.90 6.33
N GLU A 132 -6.64 4.93 7.18
CA GLU A 132 -5.38 4.91 7.94
C GLU A 132 -4.16 4.94 7.02
N ILE A 133 -4.14 4.13 5.96
CA ILE A 133 -3.05 4.12 4.98
C ILE A 133 -2.86 5.49 4.36
N ILE A 134 -3.92 6.16 3.95
CA ILE A 134 -3.82 7.50 3.36
C ILE A 134 -3.25 8.51 4.36
N CYS A 135 -3.65 8.45 5.62
CA CYS A 135 -3.09 9.30 6.67
C CYS A 135 -1.58 9.05 6.85
N LEU A 136 -1.16 7.79 6.85
CA LEU A 136 0.25 7.43 6.95
C LEU A 136 1.06 7.91 5.75
N VAL A 137 0.56 7.67 4.55
CA VAL A 137 1.21 8.04 3.29
C VAL A 137 1.34 9.56 3.14
N LYS A 138 0.32 10.31 3.58
CA LYS A 138 0.35 11.77 3.63
C LYS A 138 1.57 12.28 4.38
N ASP A 139 1.93 11.65 5.48
CA ASP A 139 3.08 11.99 6.31
C ASP A 139 4.35 11.19 5.95
N LYS A 140 4.30 10.40 4.85
CA LYS A 140 5.39 9.51 4.40
C LYS A 140 5.84 8.52 5.48
N ASP A 141 4.89 8.01 6.25
CA ASP A 141 5.12 7.20 7.44
C ASP A 141 4.48 5.81 7.37
N LEU A 142 4.32 5.28 6.15
CA LEU A 142 3.71 3.97 5.94
C LEU A 142 4.44 2.86 6.71
N GLU A 143 5.77 2.95 6.79
CA GLU A 143 6.62 1.95 7.45
C GLU A 143 6.40 1.84 8.97
N SER A 144 5.82 2.87 9.61
CA SER A 144 5.54 2.82 11.04
C SER A 144 4.51 1.74 11.40
N VAL A 145 3.60 1.43 10.49
CA VAL A 145 2.59 0.37 10.66
C VAL A 145 2.91 -0.84 9.79
N TYR A 146 3.30 -0.62 8.55
CA TYR A 146 3.64 -1.67 7.58
C TYR A 146 5.15 -1.77 7.43
N SER A 147 5.84 -2.18 8.49
CA SER A 147 7.30 -2.16 8.60
C SER A 147 8.04 -3.04 7.60
N LYS A 148 7.35 -4.00 6.98
CA LYS A 148 7.93 -4.87 5.95
C LYS A 148 7.82 -4.31 4.55
N VAL A 149 7.03 -3.26 4.36
CA VAL A 149 6.91 -2.53 3.09
C VAL A 149 7.97 -1.43 3.10
N THR A 150 9.17 -1.78 2.69
CA THR A 150 10.32 -0.88 2.68
C THR A 150 10.62 -0.38 1.27
N LEU A 151 11.39 0.70 1.15
CA LEU A 151 11.80 1.24 -0.15
C LEU A 151 12.52 0.19 -0.99
N ASP A 152 13.40 -0.62 -0.39
CA ASP A 152 14.13 -1.68 -1.10
C ASP A 152 13.18 -2.70 -1.73
N VAL A 153 12.17 -3.13 -0.98
CA VAL A 153 11.15 -4.07 -1.47
C VAL A 153 10.36 -3.44 -2.62
N VAL A 154 9.94 -2.19 -2.46
CA VAL A 154 9.14 -1.47 -3.45
C VAL A 154 9.93 -1.22 -4.73
N LYS A 155 11.19 -0.81 -4.64
CA LYS A 155 12.07 -0.61 -5.80
C LYS A 155 12.25 -1.90 -6.60
N GLU A 156 12.45 -3.02 -5.93
CA GLU A 156 12.63 -4.31 -6.58
C GLU A 156 11.34 -4.82 -7.21
N ALA A 157 10.20 -4.54 -6.57
CA ALA A 157 8.88 -4.90 -7.10
C ALA A 157 8.49 -4.08 -8.33
N PHE A 158 8.90 -2.82 -8.38
CA PHE A 158 8.55 -1.87 -9.46
C PHE A 158 9.81 -1.30 -10.13
N PRO A 159 10.60 -2.13 -10.83
CA PRO A 159 11.87 -1.70 -11.41
C PRO A 159 11.72 -0.74 -12.60
N ASP A 160 10.51 -0.65 -13.17
CA ASP A 160 10.16 0.26 -14.26
C ASP A 160 9.92 1.71 -13.79
N ILE A 161 9.78 1.92 -12.49
CA ILE A 161 9.56 3.24 -11.90
C ILE A 161 10.90 3.85 -11.53
N VAL A 162 11.14 5.09 -11.95
CA VAL A 162 12.28 5.89 -11.50
C VAL A 162 11.89 6.56 -10.20
N TRP A 163 12.37 6.00 -9.10
CA TRP A 163 12.12 6.54 -7.76
C TRP A 163 12.98 7.77 -7.51
N GLY A 164 12.35 8.90 -7.17
CA GLY A 164 13.06 10.11 -6.79
C GLY A 164 13.69 9.94 -5.42
N GLU A 165 14.99 9.76 -5.39
CA GLU A 165 15.76 9.81 -4.16
C GLU A 165 16.27 11.24 -3.96
N ASN A 166 15.95 11.81 -2.82
CA ASN A 166 16.62 13.02 -2.39
C ASN A 166 18.02 12.60 -1.95
N ARG A 167 18.91 12.53 -2.92
CA ARG A 167 20.33 12.43 -2.59
C ARG A 167 20.70 13.77 -1.98
N GLY A 168 20.68 13.83 -0.65
CA GLY A 168 21.17 14.98 0.08
C GLY A 168 22.55 15.33 -0.44
N SER A 169 22.59 16.44 -1.16
CA SER A 169 23.85 17.05 -1.54
C SER A 169 24.45 17.75 -0.33
#